data_ff62c2d1171fccbe3df54f2c13f803b1
#
_entry.id   ff62c2d1171fccbe3df54f2c13f803b1
#
_cell.length_a   1.000
_cell.length_b   1.000
_cell.length_c   1.000
_cell.angle_alpha   90.00
_cell.angle_beta   90.00
_cell.angle_gamma   90.00
#
_symmetry.space_group_name_H-M   'P 1'
#
loop_
_entity.id
_entity.type
_entity.pdbx_description
1 polymer ?
#
loop_
_entity_poly.entity_id
_entity_poly.type
_entity_poly.pdbx_seq_one_letter_code
_entity_poly.pdbx_strand_id
1 'polypeptide(L)'
;MYSVVFSGGFPSGKTLLLKLMKHLSHIAICSLLCVLSSCEESKFGGEIPIGPSQEDTTQTVKPSVSSYNEQYRPQVHFTPARNWMNDPNGMVCVNGEYHLFYQYNPQGNDWGNMSWGHAVSPDMIQWKEHPVALLGDELGAIFSGSAVVDKDNTAGFGKDAVIALYTSAGSSQQQSIAYSTDGGYTFTKFEGNPVIANKEKPDFRDPKVFWHEESKSWKMVLALGWTFGVEILSSTNLKNWTSQSVFKTDLKACNQGQWECPDLLRFDYNGEEKWVMLVSVNPGGPVAGSGTMYFIGSFDGKDFVADSLEYPKWIDFGTDNYAGVTWSNTPNRYVYIGWMNNWLYSGAVPCSPWRSAMTLPRELSLTEVDGAPHLASKVVDEIDNIAGEWSSLEDGEIGERDAYQLRLTVDMTSKSSYRLENAKGEYLELEFNPSTRLLSAKRNANTGNISFSSVFSFPAIKMPVYESGDEVKFDIFVDRSSVEIISAEGKSAMTMLVFPESIYDKVSSSSSLNAEVRTLSRIW
;
A
#
# COMPACT_ATOMS: atom_id res chain seq x y z
N MET A 1 19.12 -64.28 -31.50
CA MET A 1 19.20 -64.61 -32.95
C MET A 1 18.21 -63.75 -33.69
N TYR A 2 18.70 -63.06 -34.66
CA TYR A 2 18.19 -62.25 -35.75
C TYR A 2 18.41 -60.75 -35.53
N SER A 3 19.53 -60.32 -36.10
CA SER A 3 19.87 -58.95 -36.48
C SER A 3 19.08 -58.60 -37.76
N VAL A 4 18.56 -57.38 -37.81
CA VAL A 4 18.24 -56.69 -39.07
C VAL A 4 18.88 -55.30 -39.05
N VAL A 5 19.80 -55.13 -39.98
CA VAL A 5 20.47 -53.90 -40.33
C VAL A 5 19.60 -53.13 -41.32
N PHE A 6 19.25 -51.92 -41.09
CA PHE A 6 18.80 -50.98 -42.12
C PHE A 6 19.68 -49.73 -42.13
N SER A 7 20.37 -49.60 -43.25
CA SER A 7 21.12 -48.41 -43.66
C SER A 7 20.16 -47.40 -44.30
N GLY A 8 20.10 -46.19 -43.77
CA GLY A 8 19.39 -45.08 -44.38
C GLY A 8 19.94 -43.76 -43.83
N GLY A 9 20.68 -43.02 -44.67
CA GLY A 9 21.39 -41.81 -44.31
C GLY A 9 20.45 -40.68 -43.99
N PHE A 10 20.75 -39.96 -42.90
CA PHE A 10 20.12 -38.69 -42.51
C PHE A 10 20.85 -37.50 -43.14
N PRO A 11 20.16 -36.53 -43.71
CA PRO A 11 20.78 -35.29 -44.16
C PRO A 11 21.19 -34.43 -42.95
N SER A 12 22.32 -33.77 -43.08
CA SER A 12 23.03 -32.99 -42.06
C SER A 12 22.17 -31.92 -41.40
N GLY A 13 22.14 -31.91 -40.06
CA GLY A 13 21.35 -31.03 -39.19
C GLY A 13 21.66 -29.51 -39.21
N LYS A 14 22.45 -29.03 -40.18
CA LYS A 14 22.79 -27.61 -40.32
C LYS A 14 21.69 -26.77 -41.03
N THR A 15 20.87 -27.35 -41.88
CA THR A 15 19.86 -26.59 -42.65
C THR A 15 18.55 -26.41 -41.88
N LEU A 16 18.27 -27.23 -40.86
CA LEU A 16 17.08 -27.10 -40.00
C LEU A 16 17.31 -26.08 -38.90
N LEU A 17 18.53 -25.95 -38.38
CA LEU A 17 18.88 -24.96 -37.35
C LEU A 17 18.84 -23.52 -37.86
N LEU A 18 19.22 -23.28 -39.13
CA LEU A 18 19.16 -21.94 -39.71
C LEU A 18 17.72 -21.47 -40.02
N LYS A 19 16.75 -22.38 -40.24
CA LYS A 19 15.35 -22.00 -40.43
C LYS A 19 14.61 -21.75 -39.09
N LEU A 20 14.98 -22.43 -38.01
CA LEU A 20 14.44 -22.16 -36.68
C LEU A 20 15.02 -20.84 -36.09
N MET A 21 16.28 -20.55 -36.33
CA MET A 21 16.90 -19.28 -35.85
C MET A 21 16.36 -18.05 -36.58
N LYS A 22 15.86 -18.16 -37.82
CA LYS A 22 15.23 -17.01 -38.52
C LYS A 22 13.81 -16.74 -38.06
N HIS A 23 13.09 -17.69 -37.45
CA HIS A 23 11.74 -17.47 -36.90
C HIS A 23 11.77 -17.02 -35.42
N LEU A 24 12.80 -17.39 -34.68
CA LEU A 24 12.99 -16.93 -33.29
C LEU A 24 13.54 -15.49 -33.19
N SER A 25 14.27 -15.01 -34.22
CA SER A 25 14.79 -13.64 -34.22
C SER A 25 13.73 -12.57 -34.45
N HIS A 26 12.57 -12.87 -35.06
CA HIS A 26 11.49 -11.89 -35.28
C HIS A 26 10.53 -11.77 -34.08
N ILE A 27 10.42 -12.80 -33.24
CA ILE A 27 9.61 -12.75 -32.02
C ILE A 27 10.40 -12.12 -30.86
N ALA A 28 11.71 -12.33 -30.80
CA ALA A 28 12.58 -11.71 -29.80
C ALA A 28 12.81 -10.21 -30.02
N ILE A 29 12.75 -9.72 -31.27
CA ILE A 29 12.94 -8.29 -31.60
C ILE A 29 11.67 -7.48 -31.29
N CYS A 30 10.47 -8.05 -31.42
CA CYS A 30 9.24 -7.34 -31.05
C CYS A 30 9.02 -7.26 -29.53
N SER A 31 9.49 -8.23 -28.76
CA SER A 31 9.43 -8.16 -27.28
C SER A 31 10.56 -7.29 -26.68
N LEU A 32 11.68 -7.15 -27.38
CA LEU A 32 12.78 -6.29 -26.92
C LEU A 32 12.55 -4.79 -27.22
N LEU A 33 11.74 -4.48 -28.25
CA LEU A 33 11.39 -3.09 -28.61
C LEU A 33 10.32 -2.50 -27.70
N CYS A 34 9.50 -3.32 -27.01
CA CYS A 34 8.55 -2.82 -26.02
C CYS A 34 9.18 -2.55 -24.64
N VAL A 35 10.35 -3.13 -24.35
CA VAL A 35 11.06 -2.92 -23.07
C VAL A 35 12.06 -1.75 -23.15
N LEU A 36 12.48 -1.35 -24.37
CA LEU A 36 13.44 -0.25 -24.56
C LEU A 36 12.79 1.14 -24.73
N SER A 37 11.46 1.22 -24.71
CA SER A 37 10.74 2.51 -24.84
C SER A 37 10.39 3.16 -23.48
N SER A 38 10.77 2.56 -22.35
CA SER A 38 10.51 3.11 -21.01
C SER A 38 11.75 3.39 -20.16
N CYS A 39 12.94 3.30 -20.75
CA CYS A 39 14.19 3.75 -20.13
C CYS A 39 14.82 4.85 -20.97
N GLU A 40 14.21 6.02 -21.00
CA GLU A 40 14.98 7.25 -21.18
C GLU A 40 15.58 7.61 -19.82
N GLU A 41 16.87 7.32 -19.65
CA GLU A 41 17.69 7.97 -18.65
C GLU A 41 17.62 9.47 -18.89
N SER A 42 16.83 10.18 -18.07
CA SER A 42 16.94 11.63 -18.01
C SER A 42 18.30 11.98 -17.42
N LYS A 43 19.27 12.25 -18.30
CA LYS A 43 20.50 12.97 -17.95
C LYS A 43 20.09 14.38 -17.53
N PHE A 44 19.79 14.59 -16.27
CA PHE A 44 19.78 15.91 -15.67
C PHE A 44 21.24 16.35 -15.40
N GLY A 45 21.88 16.85 -16.44
CA GLY A 45 23.03 17.73 -16.36
C GLY A 45 22.57 19.14 -16.73
N GLY A 46 21.86 19.79 -15.85
CA GLY A 46 21.57 21.21 -15.92
C GLY A 46 22.11 21.86 -14.65
N GLU A 47 23.10 22.77 -14.82
CA GLU A 47 23.56 23.62 -13.73
C GLU A 47 22.37 24.40 -13.17
N ILE A 48 22.08 24.20 -11.87
CA ILE A 48 21.08 24.96 -11.13
C ILE A 48 21.66 26.36 -10.95
N PRO A 49 21.01 27.44 -11.41
CA PRO A 49 21.46 28.78 -11.11
C PRO A 49 21.34 29.01 -9.58
N ILE A 50 22.44 29.31 -8.94
CA ILE A 50 22.47 29.78 -7.55
C ILE A 50 21.84 31.17 -7.56
N GLY A 51 20.55 31.26 -7.19
CA GLY A 51 19.86 32.50 -6.92
C GLY A 51 20.28 33.07 -5.56
N PRO A 52 20.10 34.38 -5.32
CA PRO A 52 20.57 35.05 -4.12
C PRO A 52 19.90 34.52 -2.86
N SER A 53 20.65 34.52 -1.76
CA SER A 53 20.24 34.13 -0.40
C SER A 53 18.82 34.59 -0.06
N GLN A 54 17.92 33.64 0.15
CA GLN A 54 16.56 33.93 0.58
C GLN A 54 16.53 34.32 2.05
N GLU A 55 16.02 35.50 2.29
CA GLU A 55 15.43 35.89 3.56
C GLU A 55 14.31 34.88 3.91
N ASP A 56 14.26 34.53 5.17
CA ASP A 56 13.33 33.62 5.82
C ASP A 56 11.86 34.05 5.57
N THR A 57 11.29 33.64 4.44
CA THR A 57 9.87 33.73 4.18
C THR A 57 9.24 32.36 4.42
N THR A 58 8.78 32.14 5.63
CA THR A 58 7.75 31.14 5.94
C THR A 58 6.49 31.47 5.12
N GLN A 59 6.49 31.07 3.85
CA GLN A 59 5.25 31.01 3.09
C GLN A 59 4.46 29.82 3.63
N THR A 60 3.58 30.10 4.59
CA THR A 60 2.47 29.22 4.91
C THR A 60 1.62 29.12 3.65
N VAL A 61 1.83 28.06 2.86
CA VAL A 61 0.91 27.68 1.80
C VAL A 61 -0.39 27.30 2.50
N LYS A 62 -1.31 28.26 2.60
CA LYS A 62 -2.66 27.99 3.12
C LYS A 62 -3.29 26.93 2.20
N PRO A 63 -3.89 25.87 2.75
CA PRO A 63 -4.66 24.93 1.96
C PRO A 63 -5.69 25.73 1.16
N SER A 64 -5.71 25.57 -0.14
CA SER A 64 -6.79 26.18 -0.93
C SER A 64 -8.05 25.41 -0.61
N VAL A 65 -9.13 26.11 -0.38
CA VAL A 65 -10.44 25.52 -0.14
C VAL A 65 -10.85 24.73 -1.37
N SER A 66 -10.59 23.40 -1.36
CA SER A 66 -11.25 22.46 -2.25
C SER A 66 -12.67 22.28 -1.76
N SER A 67 -13.62 22.15 -2.66
CA SER A 67 -14.99 21.79 -2.26
C SER A 67 -15.10 20.30 -1.92
N TYR A 68 -14.05 19.51 -2.22
CA TYR A 68 -14.03 18.05 -2.13
C TYR A 68 -15.24 17.39 -2.80
N ASN A 69 -15.71 17.97 -3.90
CA ASN A 69 -16.92 17.53 -4.61
C ASN A 69 -16.67 17.23 -6.10
N GLU A 70 -15.42 17.04 -6.46
CA GLU A 70 -15.02 16.65 -7.82
C GLU A 70 -15.56 15.25 -8.14
N GLN A 71 -15.80 14.92 -9.39
CA GLN A 71 -16.49 13.69 -9.84
C GLN A 71 -15.96 12.41 -9.16
N TYR A 72 -14.66 12.22 -9.11
CA TYR A 72 -14.01 11.02 -8.55
C TYR A 72 -13.43 11.23 -7.15
N ARG A 73 -13.78 12.35 -6.49
CA ARG A 73 -13.29 12.64 -5.14
C ARG A 73 -13.87 11.65 -4.13
N PRO A 74 -13.06 10.82 -3.49
CA PRO A 74 -13.52 9.98 -2.40
C PRO A 74 -14.21 10.81 -1.31
N GLN A 75 -15.26 10.26 -0.75
CA GLN A 75 -16.05 10.94 0.28
C GLN A 75 -15.76 10.42 1.68
N VAL A 76 -15.20 9.21 1.78
CA VAL A 76 -14.86 8.56 3.06
C VAL A 76 -13.40 8.10 3.14
N HIS A 77 -12.61 8.28 2.08
CA HIS A 77 -11.18 8.00 2.07
C HIS A 77 -10.38 9.29 2.10
N PHE A 78 -9.26 9.30 2.80
CA PHE A 78 -8.39 10.47 2.84
C PHE A 78 -7.78 10.75 1.46
N THR A 79 -7.85 12.01 1.04
CA THR A 79 -7.16 12.56 -0.12
C THR A 79 -6.62 13.94 0.22
N PRO A 80 -5.47 14.39 -0.31
CA PRO A 80 -5.08 15.78 -0.17
C PRO A 80 -6.07 16.68 -0.93
N ALA A 81 -6.23 17.92 -0.50
CA ALA A 81 -7.06 18.90 -1.19
C ALA A 81 -6.67 19.05 -2.67
N ARG A 82 -5.37 18.94 -2.95
CA ARG A 82 -4.78 19.03 -4.28
C ARG A 82 -3.46 18.29 -4.36
N ASN A 83 -2.95 18.11 -5.55
CA ASN A 83 -1.62 17.61 -5.87
C ASN A 83 -1.46 16.10 -5.67
N TRP A 84 -0.27 15.62 -6.01
CA TRP A 84 0.13 14.24 -5.89
C TRP A 84 0.31 13.81 -4.44
N MET A 85 -0.16 12.62 -4.13
CA MET A 85 0.09 11.88 -2.89
C MET A 85 0.44 10.43 -3.21
N ASN A 86 1.38 9.83 -2.43
CA ASN A 86 1.58 8.38 -2.41
C ASN A 86 1.74 7.86 -0.97
N ASP A 87 2.79 7.18 -0.59
CA ASP A 87 2.97 6.41 0.64
C ASP A 87 2.52 7.13 1.91
N PRO A 88 1.80 6.45 2.83
CA PRO A 88 1.63 6.93 4.19
C PRO A 88 2.98 6.94 4.94
N ASN A 89 3.23 8.00 5.69
CA ASN A 89 4.49 8.24 6.38
C ASN A 89 4.29 8.69 7.81
N GLY A 90 5.31 8.54 8.64
CA GLY A 90 5.42 9.20 9.93
C GLY A 90 4.23 9.03 10.86
N MET A 91 3.44 7.99 10.67
CA MET A 91 2.16 7.82 11.36
C MET A 91 2.37 7.58 12.85
N VAL A 92 1.78 8.45 13.67
CA VAL A 92 1.95 8.44 15.13
C VAL A 92 0.68 8.95 15.81
N CYS A 93 0.31 8.31 16.92
CA CYS A 93 -0.75 8.80 17.80
C CYS A 93 -0.14 9.64 18.93
N VAL A 94 -0.54 10.90 19.07
CA VAL A 94 -0.03 11.81 20.08
C VAL A 94 -1.21 12.49 20.78
N ASN A 95 -1.28 12.39 22.10
CA ASN A 95 -2.34 12.98 22.91
C ASN A 95 -3.79 12.62 22.48
N GLY A 96 -3.97 11.46 21.87
CA GLY A 96 -5.27 11.00 21.36
C GLY A 96 -5.61 11.49 19.95
N GLU A 97 -4.69 12.16 19.28
CA GLU A 97 -4.80 12.58 17.89
C GLU A 97 -3.90 11.71 17.00
N TYR A 98 -4.42 11.28 15.87
CA TYR A 98 -3.73 10.46 14.89
C TYR A 98 -3.14 11.34 13.81
N HIS A 99 -1.83 11.40 13.73
CA HIS A 99 -1.11 12.09 12.67
C HIS A 99 -0.88 11.13 11.50
N LEU A 100 -1.23 11.57 10.30
CA LEU A 100 -0.90 10.96 9.02
C LEU A 100 -0.03 11.93 8.25
N PHE A 101 1.24 11.60 8.10
CA PHE A 101 2.06 12.24 7.08
C PHE A 101 2.02 11.37 5.83
N TYR A 102 2.34 11.95 4.68
CA TYR A 102 2.28 11.24 3.41
C TYR A 102 3.23 11.85 2.40
N GLN A 103 3.73 11.03 1.49
CA GLN A 103 4.49 11.51 0.34
C GLN A 103 3.64 12.47 -0.45
N TYR A 104 4.15 13.68 -0.68
CA TYR A 104 3.39 14.78 -1.25
C TYR A 104 4.25 15.62 -2.19
N ASN A 105 3.72 15.97 -3.36
CA ASN A 105 4.31 16.99 -4.22
C ASN A 105 3.61 18.33 -4.00
N PRO A 106 4.20 19.28 -3.26
CA PRO A 106 3.54 20.57 -3.00
C PRO A 106 3.39 21.46 -4.26
N GLN A 107 4.02 21.08 -5.39
CA GLN A 107 4.09 21.89 -6.60
C GLN A 107 3.23 21.37 -7.76
N GLY A 108 2.67 20.15 -7.67
CA GLY A 108 1.90 19.61 -8.78
C GLY A 108 1.24 18.26 -8.55
N ASN A 109 0.47 17.86 -9.56
CA ASN A 109 -0.35 16.64 -9.55
C ASN A 109 0.39 15.41 -10.10
N ASP A 110 1.69 15.49 -10.29
CA ASP A 110 2.56 14.40 -10.72
C ASP A 110 3.59 14.08 -9.66
N TRP A 111 4.15 12.86 -9.70
CA TRP A 111 5.21 12.47 -8.78
C TRP A 111 6.45 13.35 -8.98
N GLY A 112 6.99 13.89 -7.91
CA GLY A 112 8.16 14.76 -7.90
C GLY A 112 8.17 15.66 -6.66
N ASN A 113 9.27 16.35 -6.40
CA ASN A 113 9.44 17.29 -5.29
C ASN A 113 8.97 16.74 -3.93
N MET A 114 9.27 15.44 -3.70
CA MET A 114 8.72 14.72 -2.55
C MET A 114 9.03 15.41 -1.24
N SER A 115 7.96 15.60 -0.49
CA SER A 115 7.87 16.25 0.81
C SER A 115 6.89 15.45 1.67
N TRP A 116 6.80 15.71 2.96
CA TRP A 116 5.73 15.13 3.77
C TRP A 116 4.58 16.12 3.91
N GLY A 117 3.43 15.80 3.29
CA GLY A 117 2.14 16.38 3.62
C GLY A 117 1.72 15.94 5.02
N HIS A 118 0.70 16.58 5.60
CA HIS A 118 0.28 16.34 6.97
C HIS A 118 -1.23 16.47 7.13
N ALA A 119 -1.84 15.48 7.78
CA ALA A 119 -3.23 15.53 8.22
C ALA A 119 -3.35 14.96 9.64
N VAL A 120 -4.35 15.42 10.39
CA VAL A 120 -4.62 14.99 11.76
C VAL A 120 -6.08 14.58 11.89
N SER A 121 -6.33 13.51 12.63
CA SER A 121 -7.67 12.99 12.91
C SER A 121 -7.82 12.60 14.38
N PRO A 122 -8.99 12.80 14.99
CA PRO A 122 -9.29 12.27 16.30
C PRO A 122 -9.63 10.76 16.28
N ASP A 123 -9.95 10.20 15.10
CA ASP A 123 -10.53 8.87 14.95
C ASP A 123 -10.05 8.11 13.70
N MET A 124 -9.03 8.58 13.01
CA MET A 124 -8.48 8.03 11.76
C MET A 124 -9.46 8.04 10.57
N ILE A 125 -10.66 8.57 10.73
CA ILE A 125 -11.70 8.65 9.70
C ILE A 125 -11.89 10.09 9.25
N GLN A 126 -12.13 11.01 10.18
CA GLN A 126 -12.36 12.43 9.91
C GLN A 126 -11.04 13.20 9.94
N TRP A 127 -10.58 13.64 8.79
CA TRP A 127 -9.25 14.23 8.63
C TRP A 127 -9.28 15.74 8.46
N LYS A 128 -8.28 16.39 9.01
CA LYS A 128 -8.00 17.80 8.78
C LYS A 128 -6.58 17.96 8.26
N GLU A 129 -6.43 18.53 7.06
CA GLU A 129 -5.12 18.87 6.52
C GLU A 129 -4.45 20.00 7.28
N HIS A 130 -3.14 19.88 7.40
CA HIS A 130 -2.23 20.85 8.00
C HIS A 130 -1.17 21.30 6.96
N PRO A 131 -0.39 22.35 7.24
CA PRO A 131 0.75 22.73 6.40
C PRO A 131 1.71 21.56 6.19
N VAL A 132 2.44 21.57 5.07
CA VAL A 132 3.49 20.59 4.78
C VAL A 132 4.47 20.51 5.94
N ALA A 133 4.69 19.31 6.49
CA ALA A 133 5.48 19.10 7.70
C ALA A 133 6.99 19.12 7.43
N LEU A 134 7.42 18.49 6.31
CA LEU A 134 8.84 18.41 5.93
C LEU A 134 9.00 18.69 4.44
N LEU A 135 9.80 19.68 4.11
CA LEU A 135 10.21 20.02 2.75
C LEU A 135 11.63 19.49 2.47
N GLY A 136 11.94 19.17 1.20
CA GLY A 136 13.31 18.85 0.77
C GLY A 136 14.30 19.96 1.11
N ASP A 137 15.58 19.59 1.22
CA ASP A 137 16.71 20.48 1.50
C ASP A 137 17.96 20.07 0.67
N GLU A 138 19.14 20.49 1.09
CA GLU A 138 20.41 20.17 0.44
C GLU A 138 20.74 18.66 0.45
N LEU A 139 20.14 17.87 1.35
CA LEU A 139 20.27 16.40 1.36
C LEU A 139 19.32 15.72 0.37
N GLY A 140 18.40 16.45 -0.23
CA GLY A 140 17.49 15.99 -1.26
C GLY A 140 16.00 16.05 -0.87
N ALA A 141 15.19 15.32 -1.64
CA ALA A 141 13.77 15.15 -1.38
C ALA A 141 13.53 14.32 -0.10
N ILE A 142 12.36 14.49 0.50
CA ILE A 142 11.96 13.72 1.68
C ILE A 142 11.16 12.50 1.22
N PHE A 143 11.79 11.33 1.26
CA PHE A 143 11.15 10.05 0.96
C PHE A 143 10.51 9.45 2.22
N SER A 144 9.94 8.25 2.07
CA SER A 144 9.15 7.60 3.10
C SER A 144 9.91 7.31 4.39
N GLY A 145 9.16 7.14 5.46
CA GLY A 145 9.69 6.87 6.79
C GLY A 145 8.59 6.81 7.86
N SER A 146 8.99 6.87 9.12
CA SER A 146 8.11 6.70 10.28
C SER A 146 8.30 7.79 11.32
N ALA A 147 7.43 7.82 12.34
CA ALA A 147 7.61 8.66 13.51
C ALA A 147 7.38 7.87 14.81
N VAL A 148 8.05 8.27 15.87
CA VAL A 148 7.91 7.71 17.21
C VAL A 148 7.82 8.82 18.26
N VAL A 149 7.22 8.51 19.41
CA VAL A 149 7.26 9.38 20.60
C VAL A 149 8.42 8.96 21.48
N ASP A 150 9.40 9.82 21.69
CA ASP A 150 10.54 9.60 22.58
C ASP A 150 10.17 9.97 24.03
N LYS A 151 9.48 9.04 24.70
CA LYS A 151 8.93 9.23 26.05
C LYS A 151 10.01 9.51 27.09
N ASP A 152 11.18 8.92 26.91
CA ASP A 152 12.29 8.97 27.86
C ASP A 152 13.38 9.98 27.47
N ASN A 153 13.13 10.78 26.43
CA ASN A 153 14.09 11.75 25.90
C ASN A 153 15.46 11.13 25.57
N THR A 154 15.45 9.97 24.98
CA THR A 154 16.67 9.24 24.60
C THR A 154 17.47 9.97 23.52
N ALA A 155 16.77 10.69 22.64
CA ALA A 155 17.37 11.52 21.61
C ALA A 155 17.84 12.91 22.10
N GLY A 156 17.40 13.32 23.30
CA GLY A 156 17.81 14.61 23.88
C GLY A 156 17.16 15.85 23.25
N PHE A 157 15.98 15.68 22.59
CA PHE A 157 15.23 16.80 22.02
C PHE A 157 14.08 17.30 22.91
N GLY A 158 13.83 16.63 24.01
CA GLY A 158 12.77 16.89 24.97
C GLY A 158 11.97 15.63 25.27
N LYS A 159 11.38 15.59 26.48
CA LYS A 159 10.49 14.50 26.85
C LYS A 159 9.24 14.51 25.96
N ASP A 160 8.80 13.33 25.55
CA ASP A 160 7.65 13.14 24.67
C ASP A 160 7.79 13.82 23.29
N ALA A 161 9.01 14.19 22.87
CA ALA A 161 9.25 14.71 21.53
C ALA A 161 8.85 13.67 20.48
N VAL A 162 8.20 14.10 19.41
CA VAL A 162 7.91 13.28 18.25
C VAL A 162 9.13 13.31 17.33
N ILE A 163 9.71 12.15 17.05
CA ILE A 163 10.88 12.02 16.19
C ILE A 163 10.45 11.40 14.87
N ALA A 164 10.50 12.17 13.80
CA ALA A 164 10.34 11.67 12.43
C ALA A 164 11.68 11.14 11.92
N LEU A 165 11.65 9.93 11.36
CA LEU A 165 12.79 9.29 10.70
C LEU A 165 12.42 9.08 9.24
N TYR A 166 13.21 9.59 8.32
CA TYR A 166 12.88 9.62 6.90
C TYR A 166 14.12 9.43 6.03
N THR A 167 13.90 9.11 4.77
CA THR A 167 14.98 9.02 3.80
C THR A 167 15.17 10.36 3.11
N SER A 168 16.38 10.93 3.21
CA SER A 168 16.82 12.04 2.36
C SER A 168 17.30 11.48 1.03
N ALA A 169 16.62 11.81 -0.07
CA ALA A 169 16.86 11.28 -1.41
C ALA A 169 17.49 12.34 -2.32
N GLY A 170 18.79 12.48 -2.19
CA GLY A 170 19.64 13.34 -3.04
C GLY A 170 20.52 12.51 -3.97
N SER A 171 21.83 12.74 -3.93
CA SER A 171 22.81 11.94 -4.70
C SER A 171 22.90 10.49 -4.22
N SER A 172 22.45 10.21 -3.01
CA SER A 172 22.24 8.88 -2.44
C SER A 172 21.02 8.92 -1.51
N GLN A 173 20.47 7.75 -1.21
CA GLN A 173 19.41 7.61 -0.21
C GLN A 173 20.04 7.33 1.15
N GLN A 174 19.80 8.21 2.11
CA GLN A 174 20.39 8.17 3.45
C GLN A 174 19.35 8.56 4.50
N GLN A 175 19.51 8.11 5.75
CA GLN A 175 18.45 8.30 6.73
C GLN A 175 18.72 9.55 7.57
N SER A 176 17.68 10.34 7.75
CA SER A 176 17.67 11.61 8.48
C SER A 176 16.58 11.63 9.53
N ILE A 177 16.66 12.55 10.48
CA ILE A 177 15.65 12.78 11.50
C ILE A 177 15.23 14.24 11.57
N ALA A 178 13.98 14.44 11.97
CA ALA A 178 13.46 15.72 12.44
C ALA A 178 12.69 15.48 13.75
N TYR A 179 12.57 16.51 14.56
CA TYR A 179 11.88 16.42 15.85
C TYR A 179 10.85 17.52 16.02
N SER A 180 9.79 17.17 16.73
CA SER A 180 8.72 18.08 17.14
C SER A 180 8.58 18.10 18.65
N THR A 181 8.40 19.27 19.23
CA THR A 181 8.12 19.47 20.66
C THR A 181 6.72 20.03 20.90
N ASP A 182 5.92 20.17 19.86
CA ASP A 182 4.56 20.68 19.90
C ASP A 182 3.49 19.61 19.58
N GLY A 183 3.85 18.34 19.75
CA GLY A 183 2.93 17.22 19.55
C GLY A 183 2.87 16.71 18.10
N GLY A 184 3.82 17.04 17.23
CA GLY A 184 3.87 16.56 15.84
C GLY A 184 3.34 17.56 14.82
N TYR A 185 3.06 18.79 15.21
CA TYR A 185 2.52 19.82 14.31
C TYR A 185 3.60 20.54 13.51
N THR A 186 4.76 20.81 14.13
CA THR A 186 5.91 21.41 13.43
C THR A 186 7.18 20.62 13.72
N PHE A 187 8.08 20.56 12.72
CA PHE A 187 9.30 19.81 12.84
C PHE A 187 10.54 20.67 12.60
N THR A 188 11.56 20.42 13.40
CA THR A 188 12.92 20.95 13.21
C THR A 188 13.82 19.81 12.73
N LYS A 189 14.49 19.97 11.59
CA LYS A 189 15.47 19.00 11.11
C LYS A 189 16.70 18.99 12.00
N PHE A 190 17.24 17.82 12.27
CA PHE A 190 18.44 17.70 13.10
C PHE A 190 19.68 18.18 12.35
N GLU A 191 20.48 19.05 12.94
CA GLU A 191 21.69 19.62 12.33
C GLU A 191 22.75 18.56 12.00
N GLY A 192 22.75 17.44 12.72
CA GLY A 192 23.67 16.32 12.50
C GLY A 192 23.21 15.29 11.45
N ASN A 193 22.22 15.63 10.62
CA ASN A 193 21.78 14.76 9.53
C ASN A 193 22.86 14.63 8.42
N PRO A 194 22.96 13.46 7.76
CA PRO A 194 22.17 12.26 7.98
C PRO A 194 22.66 11.46 9.21
N VAL A 195 21.73 10.81 9.95
CA VAL A 195 22.06 9.92 11.07
C VAL A 195 22.52 8.53 10.60
N ILE A 196 22.21 8.15 9.36
CA ILE A 196 22.77 6.98 8.68
C ILE A 196 23.18 7.43 7.27
N ALA A 197 24.45 7.70 7.10
CA ALA A 197 25.02 8.03 5.81
C ALA A 197 25.08 6.77 4.91
N ASN A 198 24.84 6.95 3.63
CA ASN A 198 24.91 5.87 2.64
C ASN A 198 25.65 6.35 1.38
N LYS A 199 26.64 5.57 0.94
CA LYS A 199 27.40 5.82 -0.29
C LYS A 199 27.37 4.66 -1.29
N GLU A 200 26.93 3.47 -0.85
CA GLU A 200 27.17 2.22 -1.59
C GLU A 200 25.90 1.40 -1.85
N LYS A 201 24.85 1.56 -1.01
CA LYS A 201 23.63 0.77 -1.13
C LYS A 201 22.64 1.51 -2.03
N PRO A 202 22.28 0.99 -3.20
CA PRO A 202 21.17 1.54 -3.97
C PRO A 202 19.85 1.26 -3.24
N ASP A 203 18.87 2.15 -3.38
CA ASP A 203 17.50 1.94 -2.85
C ASP A 203 17.48 1.57 -1.37
N PHE A 204 18.17 2.35 -0.55
CA PHE A 204 18.32 2.21 0.88
C PHE A 204 17.39 3.18 1.59
N ARG A 205 16.12 2.76 1.85
CA ARG A 205 15.06 3.70 2.24
C ARG A 205 13.98 3.11 3.13
N ASP A 206 13.03 3.96 3.52
CA ASP A 206 11.78 3.69 4.23
C ASP A 206 12.01 3.16 5.65
N PRO A 207 12.66 3.94 6.54
CA PRO A 207 12.94 3.52 7.90
C PRO A 207 11.64 3.41 8.71
N LYS A 208 11.36 2.25 9.29
CA LYS A 208 10.35 2.05 10.31
C LYS A 208 11.01 1.78 11.65
N VAL A 209 10.66 2.58 12.65
CA VAL A 209 11.29 2.53 13.98
C VAL A 209 10.27 2.21 15.05
N PHE A 210 10.70 1.38 16.03
CA PHE A 210 9.92 1.04 17.22
C PHE A 210 10.84 0.79 18.42
N TRP A 211 10.29 0.90 19.62
CA TRP A 211 11.00 0.56 20.86
C TRP A 211 10.88 -0.95 21.13
N HIS A 212 12.00 -1.60 21.37
CA HIS A 212 12.04 -3.01 21.75
C HIS A 212 12.34 -3.12 23.25
N GLU A 213 11.34 -3.54 24.00
CA GLU A 213 11.34 -3.46 25.45
C GLU A 213 12.39 -4.39 26.08
N GLU A 214 12.57 -5.59 25.53
CA GLU A 214 13.49 -6.61 26.08
C GLU A 214 14.96 -6.18 25.94
N SER A 215 15.33 -5.55 24.82
CA SER A 215 16.71 -5.05 24.60
C SER A 215 16.91 -3.59 25.04
N LYS A 216 15.85 -2.92 25.55
CA LYS A 216 15.88 -1.50 25.93
C LYS A 216 16.54 -0.61 24.87
N SER A 217 16.12 -0.79 23.65
CA SER A 217 16.68 -0.05 22.51
C SER A 217 15.66 0.14 21.38
N TRP A 218 15.85 1.20 20.63
CA TRP A 218 15.15 1.42 19.38
C TRP A 218 15.61 0.43 18.33
N LYS A 219 14.67 -0.11 17.56
CA LYS A 219 14.92 -0.93 16.38
C LYS A 219 14.43 -0.18 15.15
N MET A 220 15.16 -0.37 14.06
CA MET A 220 14.76 0.12 12.75
C MET A 220 14.79 -1.03 11.77
N VAL A 221 13.73 -1.18 11.00
CA VAL A 221 13.71 -2.00 9.79
C VAL A 221 13.76 -1.07 8.58
N LEU A 222 14.63 -1.38 7.61
CA LEU A 222 14.99 -0.49 6.51
C LEU A 222 15.15 -1.28 5.22
N ALA A 223 14.47 -0.87 4.14
CA ALA A 223 14.47 -1.59 2.88
C ALA A 223 15.81 -1.51 2.16
N LEU A 224 16.23 -2.62 1.57
CA LEU A 224 17.39 -2.76 0.68
C LEU A 224 16.94 -3.01 -0.77
N GLY A 225 15.83 -2.44 -1.16
CA GLY A 225 15.24 -2.39 -2.50
C GLY A 225 15.46 -3.64 -3.36
N TRP A 226 16.21 -3.50 -4.45
CA TRP A 226 16.49 -4.58 -5.39
C TRP A 226 17.43 -5.68 -4.88
N THR A 227 17.97 -5.57 -3.69
CA THR A 227 18.71 -6.68 -3.06
C THR A 227 17.78 -7.60 -2.25
N PHE A 228 16.47 -7.34 -2.28
CA PHE A 228 15.41 -8.14 -1.68
C PHE A 228 15.68 -8.45 -0.21
N GLY A 229 15.84 -7.39 0.57
CA GLY A 229 16.17 -7.52 1.96
C GLY A 229 15.63 -6.39 2.82
N VAL A 230 15.56 -6.65 4.12
CA VAL A 230 15.27 -5.67 5.16
C VAL A 230 16.41 -5.68 6.15
N GLU A 231 17.13 -4.57 6.26
CA GLU A 231 18.19 -4.39 7.26
C GLU A 231 17.57 -4.05 8.61
N ILE A 232 18.03 -4.70 9.65
CA ILE A 232 17.62 -4.48 11.04
C ILE A 232 18.75 -3.77 11.75
N LEU A 233 18.44 -2.59 12.31
CA LEU A 233 19.40 -1.76 13.02
C LEU A 233 18.94 -1.51 14.45
N SER A 234 19.87 -1.16 15.34
CA SER A 234 19.61 -0.82 16.73
C SER A 234 20.25 0.50 17.13
N SER A 235 19.56 1.25 18.00
CA SER A 235 20.04 2.50 18.57
C SER A 235 19.56 2.66 20.01
N THR A 236 20.34 3.33 20.85
CA THR A 236 19.90 3.76 22.19
C THR A 236 19.43 5.22 22.22
N ASN A 237 19.60 5.97 21.13
CA ASN A 237 19.36 7.41 21.12
C ASN A 237 18.81 7.98 19.79
N LEU A 238 18.31 7.12 18.90
CA LEU A 238 17.73 7.49 17.59
C LEU A 238 18.69 8.22 16.61
N LYS A 239 19.91 8.54 17.04
CA LYS A 239 20.92 9.27 16.26
C LYS A 239 22.06 8.37 15.78
N ASN A 240 22.47 7.41 16.63
CA ASN A 240 23.57 6.50 16.34
C ASN A 240 23.03 5.10 16.13
N TRP A 241 23.16 4.58 14.94
CA TRP A 241 22.57 3.30 14.54
C TRP A 241 23.66 2.27 14.24
N THR A 242 23.44 1.04 14.66
CA THR A 242 24.31 -0.11 14.41
C THR A 242 23.53 -1.20 13.70
N SER A 243 23.99 -1.62 12.52
CA SER A 243 23.43 -2.75 11.79
C SER A 243 23.56 -4.03 12.63
N GLN A 244 22.49 -4.78 12.74
CA GLN A 244 22.41 -6.03 13.48
C GLN A 244 22.39 -7.23 12.54
N SER A 245 21.44 -7.23 11.61
CA SER A 245 21.21 -8.32 10.67
C SER A 245 20.52 -7.84 9.41
N VAL A 246 20.31 -8.76 8.46
CA VAL A 246 19.51 -8.54 7.28
C VAL A 246 18.58 -9.72 7.09
N PHE A 247 17.27 -9.48 7.11
CA PHE A 247 16.29 -10.45 6.69
C PHE A 247 16.26 -10.54 5.16
N LYS A 248 16.29 -11.75 4.62
CA LYS A 248 16.15 -12.07 3.19
C LYS A 248 15.43 -13.40 3.01
N THR A 249 14.87 -13.60 1.84
CA THR A 249 14.35 -14.91 1.42
C THR A 249 14.85 -15.27 0.03
N ASP A 250 15.09 -16.56 -0.21
CA ASP A 250 15.45 -17.10 -1.54
C ASP A 250 14.20 -17.45 -2.38
N LEU A 251 13.00 -17.23 -1.84
CA LEU A 251 11.74 -17.51 -2.51
C LEU A 251 11.55 -16.54 -3.69
N LYS A 252 11.71 -17.05 -4.91
CA LYS A 252 11.56 -16.26 -6.14
C LYS A 252 10.21 -15.56 -6.24
N ALA A 253 9.15 -16.14 -5.70
CA ALA A 253 7.81 -15.55 -5.70
C ALA A 253 7.73 -14.25 -4.86
N CYS A 254 8.57 -14.09 -3.84
CA CYS A 254 8.67 -12.88 -3.03
C CYS A 254 9.60 -11.83 -3.67
N ASN A 255 10.52 -12.25 -4.55
CA ASN A 255 11.59 -11.43 -5.12
C ASN A 255 11.30 -11.05 -6.58
N GLN A 256 10.05 -10.64 -6.86
CA GLN A 256 9.62 -10.25 -8.22
C GLN A 256 9.84 -8.77 -8.53
N GLY A 257 10.03 -7.95 -7.51
CA GLY A 257 10.22 -6.51 -7.63
C GLY A 257 10.93 -5.93 -6.41
N GLN A 258 11.16 -4.63 -6.46
CA GLN A 258 11.81 -3.87 -5.40
C GLN A 258 11.04 -3.97 -4.08
N TRP A 259 11.75 -4.22 -2.98
CA TRP A 259 11.19 -4.22 -1.63
C TRP A 259 11.22 -2.82 -1.05
N GLU A 260 10.09 -2.37 -0.49
CA GLU A 260 9.89 -1.02 0.05
C GLU A 260 9.05 -1.06 1.33
N CYS A 261 9.02 0.03 2.08
CA CYS A 261 8.12 0.29 3.21
C CYS A 261 7.99 -0.89 4.18
N PRO A 262 9.09 -1.40 4.78
CA PRO A 262 9.01 -2.47 5.75
C PRO A 262 8.35 -2.00 7.04
N ASP A 263 7.61 -2.90 7.72
CA ASP A 263 7.14 -2.73 9.08
C ASP A 263 7.34 -4.01 9.87
N LEU A 264 7.56 -3.95 11.18
CA LEU A 264 7.79 -5.12 12.02
C LEU A 264 6.95 -5.03 13.29
N LEU A 265 5.99 -5.94 13.43
CA LEU A 265 4.91 -5.88 14.41
C LEU A 265 4.93 -7.11 15.31
N ARG A 266 4.71 -6.90 16.61
CA ARG A 266 4.65 -7.95 17.62
C ARG A 266 3.20 -8.30 17.94
N PHE A 267 2.86 -9.58 17.93
CA PHE A 267 1.53 -10.08 18.28
C PHE A 267 1.62 -11.15 19.37
N ASP A 268 0.57 -11.25 20.17
CA ASP A 268 0.27 -12.47 20.93
C ASP A 268 -0.63 -13.36 20.05
N TYR A 269 -0.20 -14.59 19.84
CA TYR A 269 -0.97 -15.59 19.11
C TYR A 269 -1.09 -16.86 19.97
N ASN A 270 -2.26 -17.05 20.57
CA ASN A 270 -2.54 -18.18 21.47
C ASN A 270 -1.57 -18.30 22.67
N GLY A 271 -1.11 -17.17 23.20
CA GLY A 271 -0.15 -17.10 24.30
C GLY A 271 1.31 -17.26 23.86
N GLU A 272 1.59 -17.32 22.58
CA GLU A 272 2.95 -17.30 22.00
C GLU A 272 3.22 -15.95 21.33
N GLU A 273 4.42 -15.42 21.53
CA GLU A 273 4.87 -14.24 20.82
C GLU A 273 5.14 -14.56 19.35
N LYS A 274 4.52 -13.83 18.44
CA LYS A 274 4.78 -13.87 17.01
C LYS A 274 5.08 -12.47 16.50
N TRP A 275 5.91 -12.40 15.48
CA TRP A 275 6.24 -11.17 14.79
C TRP A 275 5.81 -11.23 13.33
N VAL A 276 5.34 -10.12 12.82
CA VAL A 276 4.93 -9.98 11.42
C VAL A 276 5.79 -8.91 10.76
N MET A 277 6.51 -9.29 9.70
CA MET A 277 7.23 -8.38 8.82
C MET A 277 6.34 -8.06 7.62
N LEU A 278 5.92 -6.81 7.46
CA LEU A 278 5.29 -6.31 6.24
C LEU A 278 6.38 -5.85 5.26
N VAL A 279 6.16 -6.07 3.97
CA VAL A 279 7.05 -5.59 2.90
C VAL A 279 6.21 -5.29 1.66
N SER A 280 6.31 -4.08 1.15
CA SER A 280 5.73 -3.72 -0.15
C SER A 280 6.65 -4.12 -1.30
N VAL A 281 6.08 -4.57 -2.41
CA VAL A 281 6.83 -5.02 -3.59
C VAL A 281 6.25 -4.43 -4.87
N ASN A 282 7.14 -3.91 -5.73
CA ASN A 282 6.76 -3.38 -7.05
C ASN A 282 7.90 -3.55 -8.07
N PRO A 283 7.63 -4.18 -9.27
CA PRO A 283 6.43 -4.97 -9.59
C PRO A 283 6.38 -6.27 -8.77
N GLY A 284 5.31 -7.03 -8.87
CA GLY A 284 5.23 -8.36 -8.24
C GLY A 284 4.08 -8.51 -7.24
N GLY A 285 3.17 -7.55 -7.20
CA GLY A 285 1.94 -7.64 -6.42
C GLY A 285 1.03 -8.81 -6.84
N PRO A 286 -0.04 -9.09 -6.10
CA PRO A 286 -0.85 -10.31 -6.25
C PRO A 286 -1.54 -10.43 -7.61
N VAL A 287 -1.81 -9.30 -8.27
CA VAL A 287 -2.39 -9.25 -9.62
C VAL A 287 -1.34 -8.82 -10.63
N ALA A 288 -0.81 -7.62 -10.44
CA ALA A 288 0.26 -7.01 -11.22
C ALA A 288 0.69 -5.68 -10.56
N GLY A 289 1.92 -5.24 -10.81
CA GLY A 289 2.44 -3.99 -10.27
C GLY A 289 2.64 -4.06 -8.77
N SER A 290 2.01 -3.16 -8.03
CA SER A 290 2.23 -2.92 -6.61
C SER A 290 1.43 -3.86 -5.70
N GLY A 291 1.99 -4.24 -4.55
CA GLY A 291 1.29 -5.00 -3.51
C GLY A 291 2.10 -5.06 -2.22
N THR A 292 1.44 -5.35 -1.09
CA THR A 292 2.10 -5.50 0.21
C THR A 292 1.98 -6.96 0.69
N MET A 293 3.11 -7.63 0.82
CA MET A 293 3.21 -8.99 1.36
C MET A 293 3.62 -8.96 2.83
N TYR A 294 3.46 -10.10 3.52
CA TYR A 294 3.91 -10.25 4.88
C TYR A 294 4.54 -11.62 5.15
N PHE A 295 5.40 -11.65 6.16
CA PHE A 295 6.02 -12.84 6.73
C PHE A 295 5.67 -12.92 8.21
N ILE A 296 5.33 -14.11 8.70
CA ILE A 296 5.12 -14.39 10.13
C ILE A 296 6.31 -15.15 10.64
N GLY A 297 6.77 -14.85 11.86
CA GLY A 297 7.94 -15.49 12.41
C GLY A 297 8.23 -15.08 13.85
N SER A 298 9.51 -15.12 14.20
CA SER A 298 10.05 -14.69 15.50
C SER A 298 11.09 -13.58 15.32
N PHE A 299 11.24 -12.76 16.36
CA PHE A 299 12.26 -11.72 16.42
C PHE A 299 12.86 -11.67 17.82
N ASP A 300 14.17 -11.81 17.93
CA ASP A 300 14.90 -11.83 19.22
C ASP A 300 15.51 -10.47 19.62
N GLY A 301 15.09 -9.40 18.92
CA GLY A 301 15.67 -8.07 19.10
C GLY A 301 16.87 -7.81 18.18
N LYS A 302 17.28 -8.79 17.38
CA LYS A 302 18.39 -8.70 16.44
C LYS A 302 18.07 -9.33 15.09
N ASP A 303 17.60 -10.59 15.10
CA ASP A 303 17.33 -11.36 13.90
C ASP A 303 15.84 -11.66 13.78
N PHE A 304 15.25 -11.41 12.60
CA PHE A 304 13.91 -11.88 12.25
C PHE A 304 14.03 -13.19 11.46
N VAL A 305 13.31 -14.22 11.92
CA VAL A 305 13.27 -15.54 11.26
C VAL A 305 11.84 -15.86 10.91
N ALA A 306 11.55 -15.95 9.62
CA ALA A 306 10.21 -16.31 9.14
C ALA A 306 9.91 -17.79 9.42
N ASP A 307 8.68 -18.06 9.86
CA ASP A 307 8.16 -19.43 10.00
C ASP A 307 8.14 -20.13 8.63
N SER A 308 8.22 -21.46 8.64
CA SER A 308 8.16 -22.28 7.42
C SER A 308 6.71 -22.37 6.92
N LEU A 309 6.19 -21.29 6.36
CA LEU A 309 4.87 -21.18 5.77
C LEU A 309 4.98 -21.01 4.24
N GLU A 310 3.84 -21.07 3.55
CA GLU A 310 3.79 -20.76 2.13
C GLU A 310 3.79 -19.22 1.95
N TYR A 311 4.70 -18.69 1.12
CA TYR A 311 4.85 -17.28 0.80
C TYR A 311 4.90 -17.05 -0.73
N PRO A 312 4.53 -15.85 -1.25
CA PRO A 312 4.11 -14.68 -0.48
C PRO A 312 2.71 -14.82 0.11
N LYS A 313 2.51 -14.23 1.29
CA LYS A 313 1.19 -13.95 1.86
C LYS A 313 0.88 -12.47 1.63
N TRP A 314 -0.34 -12.15 1.26
CA TRP A 314 -0.75 -10.79 0.89
C TRP A 314 -1.72 -10.22 1.91
N ILE A 315 -1.51 -8.95 2.30
CA ILE A 315 -2.46 -8.24 3.16
C ILE A 315 -3.72 -7.82 2.40
N ASP A 316 -3.59 -7.68 1.07
CA ASP A 316 -4.66 -7.32 0.15
C ASP A 316 -4.42 -8.00 -1.20
N PHE A 317 -5.45 -8.58 -1.80
CA PHE A 317 -5.41 -9.28 -3.08
C PHE A 317 -5.88 -8.41 -4.25
N GLY A 318 -6.23 -7.15 -3.98
CA GLY A 318 -6.61 -6.17 -4.99
C GLY A 318 -5.44 -5.62 -5.78
N THR A 319 -5.75 -4.63 -6.59
CA THR A 319 -4.77 -3.95 -7.43
C THR A 319 -4.24 -2.67 -6.80
N ASP A 320 -4.93 -2.12 -5.78
CA ASP A 320 -4.72 -0.75 -5.34
C ASP A 320 -4.54 -0.63 -3.81
N ASN A 321 -3.55 -1.33 -3.27
CA ASN A 321 -3.12 -1.18 -1.88
C ASN A 321 -1.60 -1.40 -1.81
N TYR A 322 -0.85 -0.34 -1.56
CA TYR A 322 0.60 -0.33 -1.59
C TYR A 322 1.21 0.53 -0.49
N ALA A 323 2.50 0.30 -0.19
CA ALA A 323 3.33 1.07 0.74
C ALA A 323 2.72 1.21 2.14
N GLY A 324 1.79 0.31 2.49
CA GLY A 324 1.05 0.40 3.74
C GLY A 324 1.91 0.05 4.94
N VAL A 325 1.77 0.84 5.98
CA VAL A 325 2.45 0.71 7.28
C VAL A 325 1.47 1.06 8.42
N THR A 326 1.91 0.87 9.66
CA THR A 326 1.06 1.07 10.84
C THR A 326 1.38 2.35 11.61
N TRP A 327 0.39 2.86 12.37
CA TRP A 327 0.62 3.93 13.35
C TRP A 327 1.50 3.44 14.51
N SER A 328 2.40 4.28 14.96
CA SER A 328 3.13 4.11 16.21
C SER A 328 2.37 4.73 17.39
N ASN A 329 2.73 4.30 18.61
CA ASN A 329 2.17 4.79 19.88
C ASN A 329 0.64 4.61 19.99
N THR A 330 0.08 3.58 19.34
CA THR A 330 -1.31 3.13 19.49
C THR A 330 -1.36 2.01 20.55
N PRO A 331 -1.89 2.26 21.74
CA PRO A 331 -1.87 1.25 22.81
C PRO A 331 -2.67 0.00 22.40
N ASN A 332 -2.01 -1.15 22.45
CA ASN A 332 -2.60 -2.49 22.29
C ASN A 332 -3.28 -2.78 20.95
N ARG A 333 -3.02 -1.98 19.91
CA ARG A 333 -3.57 -2.23 18.58
C ARG A 333 -2.58 -1.80 17.49
N TYR A 334 -2.62 -2.47 16.36
CA TYR A 334 -1.91 -2.08 15.14
C TYR A 334 -2.92 -1.67 14.08
N VAL A 335 -2.91 -0.41 13.71
CA VAL A 335 -3.77 0.10 12.65
C VAL A 335 -2.91 0.40 11.43
N TYR A 336 -3.27 -0.20 10.33
CA TYR A 336 -2.63 -0.15 9.02
C TYR A 336 -3.41 0.78 8.08
N ILE A 337 -2.72 1.51 7.24
CA ILE A 337 -3.29 2.20 6.09
C ILE A 337 -2.33 2.08 4.91
N GLY A 338 -2.85 1.97 3.68
CA GLY A 338 -2.06 1.87 2.47
C GLY A 338 -2.36 2.99 1.47
N TRP A 339 -1.45 3.23 0.54
CA TRP A 339 -1.69 4.05 -0.63
C TRP A 339 -2.63 3.31 -1.58
N MET A 340 -3.81 3.88 -1.80
CA MET A 340 -4.82 3.31 -2.69
C MET A 340 -4.54 3.72 -4.13
N ASN A 341 -3.57 3.06 -4.74
CA ASN A 341 -3.18 3.20 -6.14
C ASN A 341 -2.18 2.09 -6.54
N ASN A 342 -1.67 2.16 -7.79
CA ASN A 342 -0.71 1.21 -8.32
C ASN A 342 0.28 1.94 -9.25
N TRP A 343 1.57 1.67 -9.10
CA TRP A 343 2.60 2.30 -9.91
C TRP A 343 2.45 2.06 -11.42
N LEU A 344 1.72 1.01 -11.84
CA LEU A 344 1.44 0.76 -13.26
C LEU A 344 0.68 1.89 -13.96
N TYR A 345 -0.17 2.63 -13.23
CA TYR A 345 -1.06 3.64 -13.83
C TYR A 345 -1.29 4.89 -12.96
N SER A 346 -0.66 4.99 -11.82
CA SER A 346 -0.92 6.06 -10.85
C SER A 346 -0.78 7.47 -11.44
N GLY A 347 0.18 7.69 -12.33
CA GLY A 347 0.38 8.96 -13.01
C GLY A 347 -0.72 9.33 -14.01
N ALA A 348 -1.57 8.36 -14.40
CA ALA A 348 -2.59 8.53 -15.43
C ALA A 348 -4.03 8.57 -14.90
N VAL A 349 -4.28 8.23 -13.62
CA VAL A 349 -5.64 8.21 -13.06
C VAL A 349 -6.36 9.55 -13.28
N PRO A 350 -7.68 9.53 -13.61
CA PRO A 350 -8.40 10.71 -14.07
C PRO A 350 -8.86 11.64 -12.93
N CYS A 351 -7.95 11.90 -11.97
CA CYS A 351 -8.21 12.72 -10.79
C CYS A 351 -7.51 14.07 -10.91
N SER A 352 -8.23 15.15 -10.63
CA SER A 352 -7.76 16.54 -10.62
C SER A 352 -8.69 17.38 -9.73
N PRO A 353 -8.18 18.31 -8.90
CA PRO A 353 -6.79 18.81 -8.81
C PRO A 353 -5.88 18.00 -7.88
N TRP A 354 -6.32 16.86 -7.39
CA TRP A 354 -5.54 15.93 -6.55
C TRP A 354 -5.23 14.63 -7.31
N ARG A 355 -4.32 13.82 -6.78
CA ARG A 355 -4.09 12.47 -7.30
C ARG A 355 -3.76 11.51 -6.17
N SER A 356 -4.47 10.36 -6.17
CA SER A 356 -4.44 9.28 -5.20
C SER A 356 -5.30 9.48 -3.95
N ALA A 357 -5.48 8.40 -3.22
CA ALA A 357 -6.16 8.32 -1.93
C ALA A 357 -5.41 7.36 -1.00
N MET A 358 -5.75 7.36 0.28
CA MET A 358 -5.43 6.26 1.21
C MET A 358 -6.57 5.26 1.24
N THR A 359 -6.28 4.00 1.57
CA THR A 359 -7.31 3.00 1.92
C THR A 359 -8.04 3.40 3.20
N LEU A 360 -9.14 2.75 3.54
CA LEU A 360 -9.65 2.84 4.90
C LEU A 360 -8.62 2.27 5.89
N PRO A 361 -8.48 2.84 7.09
CA PRO A 361 -7.62 2.30 8.12
C PRO A 361 -8.13 0.93 8.58
N ARG A 362 -7.22 -0.02 8.77
CA ARG A 362 -7.53 -1.41 9.12
C ARG A 362 -6.77 -1.85 10.35
N GLU A 363 -7.46 -2.39 11.34
CA GLU A 363 -6.85 -3.02 12.50
C GLU A 363 -6.33 -4.41 12.11
N LEU A 364 -5.08 -4.68 12.47
CA LEU A 364 -4.40 -5.95 12.21
C LEU A 364 -4.47 -6.86 13.42
N SER A 365 -4.70 -8.15 13.18
CA SER A 365 -4.65 -9.19 14.20
C SER A 365 -4.12 -10.50 13.63
N LEU A 366 -3.61 -11.39 14.47
CA LEU A 366 -3.32 -12.76 14.05
C LEU A 366 -4.51 -13.66 14.35
N THR A 367 -4.90 -14.44 13.36
CA THR A 367 -5.94 -15.48 13.41
C THR A 367 -5.38 -16.79 12.89
N GLU A 368 -6.23 -17.79 12.72
CA GLU A 368 -5.87 -19.10 12.18
C GLU A 368 -6.50 -19.35 10.81
N VAL A 369 -5.71 -19.90 9.90
CA VAL A 369 -6.16 -20.47 8.63
C VAL A 369 -5.43 -21.81 8.44
N ASP A 370 -6.18 -22.89 8.28
CA ASP A 370 -5.65 -24.26 8.07
C ASP A 370 -4.62 -24.69 9.13
N GLY A 371 -4.84 -24.31 10.40
CA GLY A 371 -3.97 -24.65 11.53
C GLY A 371 -2.68 -23.82 11.61
N ALA A 372 -2.55 -22.77 10.80
CA ALA A 372 -1.39 -21.89 10.79
C ALA A 372 -1.76 -20.42 11.08
N PRO A 373 -0.84 -19.62 11.66
CA PRO A 373 -1.09 -18.21 11.88
C PRO A 373 -1.28 -17.46 10.56
N HIS A 374 -2.24 -16.55 10.55
CA HIS A 374 -2.61 -15.75 9.41
C HIS A 374 -2.90 -14.31 9.84
N LEU A 375 -2.44 -13.32 9.07
CA LEU A 375 -2.69 -11.92 9.35
C LEU A 375 -4.07 -11.53 8.83
N ALA A 376 -4.95 -11.12 9.72
CA ALA A 376 -6.25 -10.55 9.41
C ALA A 376 -6.19 -9.03 9.46
N SER A 377 -6.98 -8.37 8.61
CA SER A 377 -7.12 -6.92 8.57
C SER A 377 -8.59 -6.53 8.43
N LYS A 378 -9.12 -5.77 9.39
CA LYS A 378 -10.50 -5.27 9.39
C LYS A 378 -10.51 -3.75 9.38
N VAL A 379 -11.48 -3.14 8.69
CA VAL A 379 -11.69 -1.70 8.86
C VAL A 379 -11.96 -1.41 10.33
N VAL A 380 -11.34 -0.34 10.83
CA VAL A 380 -11.45 0.07 12.23
C VAL A 380 -12.90 0.37 12.62
N ASP A 381 -13.27 0.09 13.86
CA ASP A 381 -14.63 0.32 14.37
C ASP A 381 -15.03 1.80 14.35
N GLU A 382 -14.06 2.71 14.32
CA GLU A 382 -14.27 4.16 14.19
C GLU A 382 -15.01 4.57 12.90
N ILE A 383 -15.11 3.68 11.90
CA ILE A 383 -15.98 3.90 10.72
C ILE A 383 -17.45 4.11 11.13
N ASP A 384 -17.86 3.58 12.28
CA ASP A 384 -19.21 3.73 12.82
C ASP A 384 -19.54 5.19 13.20
N ASN A 385 -18.52 6.04 13.40
CA ASN A 385 -18.71 7.48 13.66
C ASN A 385 -19.37 8.22 12.48
N ILE A 386 -19.26 7.67 11.28
CA ILE A 386 -19.82 8.26 10.05
C ILE A 386 -20.89 7.38 9.42
N ALA A 387 -21.19 6.21 10.01
CA ALA A 387 -22.12 5.23 9.46
C ALA A 387 -23.55 5.47 9.95
N GLY A 388 -24.51 5.31 9.03
CA GLY A 388 -25.95 5.25 9.35
C GLY A 388 -26.38 3.86 9.79
N GLU A 389 -27.70 3.72 10.01
CA GLU A 389 -28.31 2.44 10.37
C GLU A 389 -28.31 1.46 9.18
N TRP A 390 -28.21 0.17 9.50
CA TRP A 390 -28.33 -0.90 8.52
C TRP A 390 -29.76 -1.04 8.01
N SER A 391 -29.92 -1.23 6.71
CA SER A 391 -31.18 -1.55 6.06
C SER A 391 -31.02 -2.77 5.15
N SER A 392 -32.00 -3.66 5.14
CA SER A 392 -32.05 -4.82 4.27
C SER A 392 -32.24 -4.38 2.80
N LEU A 393 -31.58 -5.08 1.88
CA LEU A 393 -31.69 -4.87 0.43
C LEU A 393 -32.50 -6.00 -0.19
N GLU A 394 -33.84 -5.93 -0.12
CA GLU A 394 -34.70 -6.95 -0.70
C GLU A 394 -34.73 -6.88 -2.25
N ASP A 395 -34.75 -5.67 -2.79
CA ASP A 395 -34.84 -5.41 -4.24
C ASP A 395 -33.49 -5.08 -4.88
N GLY A 396 -32.42 -5.05 -4.07
CA GLY A 396 -31.06 -4.66 -4.51
C GLY A 396 -30.88 -3.16 -4.75
N GLU A 397 -31.89 -2.34 -4.53
CA GLU A 397 -31.81 -0.88 -4.71
C GLU A 397 -31.11 -0.23 -3.51
N ILE A 398 -29.88 0.28 -3.74
CA ILE A 398 -29.09 1.00 -2.74
C ILE A 398 -29.60 2.43 -2.59
N GLY A 399 -30.05 3.01 -3.70
CA GLY A 399 -30.48 4.41 -3.79
C GLY A 399 -29.32 5.40 -3.82
N GLU A 400 -29.65 6.68 -3.99
CA GLU A 400 -28.67 7.76 -4.15
C GLU A 400 -27.89 7.98 -2.85
N ARG A 401 -26.57 7.75 -2.89
CA ARG A 401 -25.61 7.91 -1.78
C ARG A 401 -24.28 8.32 -2.35
N ASP A 402 -23.50 9.09 -1.61
CA ASP A 402 -22.13 9.46 -2.01
C ASP A 402 -21.10 8.38 -1.67
N ALA A 403 -21.32 7.64 -0.60
CA ALA A 403 -20.55 6.47 -0.17
C ALA A 403 -21.41 5.57 0.73
N TYR A 404 -21.11 4.28 0.76
CA TYR A 404 -21.85 3.32 1.55
C TYR A 404 -21.02 2.08 1.91
N GLN A 405 -21.47 1.39 2.95
CA GLN A 405 -21.04 0.04 3.26
C GLN A 405 -22.16 -0.95 2.93
N LEU A 406 -21.83 -1.93 2.13
CA LEU A 406 -22.68 -3.07 1.78
C LEU A 406 -22.18 -4.30 2.53
N ARG A 407 -23.03 -5.01 3.23
CA ARG A 407 -22.73 -6.33 3.78
C ARG A 407 -23.40 -7.37 2.92
N LEU A 408 -22.62 -8.13 2.18
CA LEU A 408 -23.08 -9.16 1.26
C LEU A 408 -22.83 -10.54 1.86
N THR A 409 -23.87 -11.35 1.99
CA THR A 409 -23.76 -12.77 2.38
C THR A 409 -23.68 -13.62 1.11
N VAL A 410 -22.60 -14.40 0.99
CA VAL A 410 -22.34 -15.29 -0.16
C VAL A 410 -22.51 -16.74 0.27
N ASP A 411 -23.33 -17.49 -0.47
CA ASP A 411 -23.45 -18.93 -0.35
C ASP A 411 -22.16 -19.60 -0.89
N MET A 412 -21.45 -20.28 0.00
CA MET A 412 -20.17 -20.92 -0.29
C MET A 412 -20.32 -22.32 -0.92
N THR A 413 -21.55 -22.81 -1.05
CA THR A 413 -21.85 -24.14 -1.60
C THR A 413 -22.15 -24.09 -3.09
N SER A 414 -22.51 -22.94 -3.64
CA SER A 414 -22.91 -22.75 -5.03
C SER A 414 -22.14 -21.61 -5.71
N LYS A 415 -22.03 -21.70 -7.04
CA LYS A 415 -21.49 -20.61 -7.86
C LYS A 415 -22.49 -19.47 -7.91
N SER A 416 -22.01 -18.26 -7.66
CA SER A 416 -22.84 -17.05 -7.67
C SER A 416 -22.10 -15.88 -8.31
N SER A 417 -22.86 -14.92 -8.83
CA SER A 417 -22.33 -13.65 -9.31
C SER A 417 -23.18 -12.49 -8.82
N TYR A 418 -22.53 -11.38 -8.53
CA TYR A 418 -23.13 -10.15 -8.03
C TYR A 418 -22.61 -9.00 -8.88
N ARG A 419 -23.44 -8.01 -9.11
CA ARG A 419 -23.04 -6.77 -9.79
C ARG A 419 -23.40 -5.59 -8.93
N LEU A 420 -22.41 -4.75 -8.66
CA LEU A 420 -22.62 -3.38 -8.23
C LEU A 420 -22.78 -2.56 -9.50
N GLU A 421 -23.97 -2.01 -9.74
CA GLU A 421 -24.32 -1.38 -11.02
C GLU A 421 -24.98 -0.02 -10.82
N ASN A 422 -24.99 0.81 -11.86
CA ASN A 422 -25.63 2.11 -11.87
C ASN A 422 -26.56 2.30 -13.08
N ALA A 423 -27.37 3.35 -13.05
CA ALA A 423 -28.32 3.67 -14.12
C ALA A 423 -27.67 4.01 -15.47
N LYS A 424 -26.34 4.19 -15.53
CA LYS A 424 -25.59 4.38 -16.77
C LYS A 424 -25.24 3.06 -17.46
N GLY A 425 -25.53 1.94 -16.81
CA GLY A 425 -25.19 0.60 -17.29
C GLY A 425 -23.75 0.19 -17.00
N GLU A 426 -23.06 0.95 -16.16
CA GLU A 426 -21.74 0.58 -15.65
C GLU A 426 -21.90 -0.37 -14.46
N TYR A 427 -21.01 -1.35 -14.33
CA TYR A 427 -21.05 -2.31 -13.22
C TYR A 427 -19.69 -2.91 -12.91
N LEU A 428 -19.47 -3.21 -11.64
CA LEU A 428 -18.42 -4.10 -11.16
C LEU A 428 -19.02 -5.49 -10.93
N GLU A 429 -18.49 -6.50 -11.60
CA GLU A 429 -18.94 -7.89 -11.44
C GLU A 429 -18.04 -8.63 -10.46
N LEU A 430 -18.66 -9.22 -9.44
CA LEU A 430 -18.05 -10.14 -8.49
C LEU A 430 -18.55 -11.56 -8.79
N GLU A 431 -17.66 -12.54 -8.82
CA GLU A 431 -18.00 -13.95 -9.10
C GLU A 431 -17.35 -14.84 -8.04
N PHE A 432 -18.16 -15.62 -7.31
CA PHE A 432 -17.68 -16.62 -6.38
C PHE A 432 -17.71 -18.02 -7.02
N ASN A 433 -16.61 -18.77 -6.82
CA ASN A 433 -16.47 -20.15 -7.29
C ASN A 433 -16.20 -21.09 -6.10
N PRO A 434 -17.16 -21.95 -5.71
CA PRO A 434 -17.02 -22.82 -4.54
C PRO A 434 -15.92 -23.86 -4.68
N SER A 435 -15.65 -24.34 -5.92
CA SER A 435 -14.61 -25.37 -6.15
C SER A 435 -13.20 -24.87 -5.89
N THR A 436 -12.95 -23.56 -6.04
CA THR A 436 -11.65 -22.93 -5.80
C THR A 436 -11.63 -22.05 -4.57
N ARG A 437 -12.79 -21.79 -3.97
CA ARG A 437 -12.99 -20.82 -2.88
C ARG A 437 -12.39 -19.45 -3.19
N LEU A 438 -12.58 -18.99 -4.43
CA LEU A 438 -12.13 -17.68 -4.89
C LEU A 438 -13.32 -16.75 -5.14
N LEU A 439 -13.26 -15.55 -4.56
CA LEU A 439 -14.04 -14.41 -5.01
C LEU A 439 -13.21 -13.65 -6.05
N SER A 440 -13.79 -13.41 -7.22
CA SER A 440 -13.12 -12.72 -8.33
C SER A 440 -13.85 -11.46 -8.70
N ALA A 441 -13.13 -10.38 -8.96
CA ALA A 441 -13.66 -9.14 -9.52
C ALA A 441 -13.13 -8.94 -10.94
N LYS A 442 -13.95 -8.30 -11.81
CA LYS A 442 -13.56 -7.96 -13.18
C LYS A 442 -13.53 -6.45 -13.33
N ARG A 443 -12.35 -5.87 -13.57
CA ARG A 443 -12.20 -4.45 -13.87
C ARG A 443 -11.94 -4.27 -15.36
N ASN A 444 -12.91 -3.69 -16.07
CA ASN A 444 -12.88 -3.50 -17.51
C ASN A 444 -13.73 -2.29 -17.91
N ALA A 445 -14.04 -2.11 -19.20
CA ALA A 445 -14.84 -0.99 -19.70
C ALA A 445 -16.25 -0.88 -19.09
N ASN A 446 -16.77 -1.96 -18.49
CA ASN A 446 -18.07 -1.92 -17.81
C ASN A 446 -17.98 -1.26 -16.43
N THR A 447 -16.79 -1.17 -15.82
CA THR A 447 -16.63 -0.57 -14.48
C THR A 447 -16.51 0.96 -14.50
N GLY A 448 -16.62 1.58 -15.68
CA GLY A 448 -16.45 3.02 -15.86
C GLY A 448 -15.28 3.39 -16.75
N ASN A 449 -14.72 4.58 -16.55
CA ASN A 449 -13.63 5.09 -17.36
C ASN A 449 -12.34 4.29 -17.13
N ILE A 450 -11.86 3.62 -18.16
CA ILE A 450 -10.57 2.93 -18.23
C ILE A 450 -9.65 3.48 -19.32
N SER A 451 -10.09 4.51 -20.05
CA SER A 451 -9.41 5.01 -21.26
C SER A 451 -8.09 5.72 -21.00
N PHE A 452 -7.84 6.09 -19.74
CA PHE A 452 -6.62 6.79 -19.33
C PHE A 452 -5.38 5.88 -19.29
N SER A 453 -5.55 4.55 -19.21
CA SER A 453 -4.42 3.61 -19.18
C SER A 453 -4.78 2.24 -19.75
N SER A 454 -3.99 1.75 -20.69
CA SER A 454 -4.16 0.42 -21.31
C SER A 454 -3.93 -0.74 -20.36
N VAL A 455 -3.27 -0.48 -19.22
CA VAL A 455 -2.96 -1.49 -18.17
C VAL A 455 -3.87 -1.39 -16.96
N PHE A 456 -4.93 -0.58 -17.02
CA PHE A 456 -5.89 -0.45 -15.93
C PHE A 456 -6.95 -1.57 -15.92
N SER A 457 -7.14 -2.27 -17.03
CA SER A 457 -8.13 -3.35 -17.16
C SER A 457 -7.56 -4.69 -16.70
N PHE A 458 -8.29 -5.38 -15.82
CA PHE A 458 -7.95 -6.71 -15.33
C PHE A 458 -9.14 -7.65 -15.49
N PRO A 459 -9.01 -8.75 -16.26
CA PRO A 459 -10.11 -9.69 -16.50
C PRO A 459 -10.50 -10.50 -15.28
N ALA A 460 -9.60 -10.65 -14.30
CA ALA A 460 -9.85 -11.34 -13.05
C ALA A 460 -8.85 -10.87 -11.98
N ILE A 461 -9.37 -10.23 -10.94
CA ILE A 461 -8.70 -9.95 -9.67
C ILE A 461 -9.25 -10.99 -8.70
N LYS A 462 -8.39 -11.81 -8.08
CA LYS A 462 -8.84 -13.01 -7.35
C LYS A 462 -8.41 -12.93 -5.89
N MET A 463 -9.36 -13.12 -5.01
CA MET A 463 -9.17 -13.15 -3.57
C MET A 463 -9.58 -14.53 -3.03
N PRO A 464 -8.72 -15.26 -2.30
CA PRO A 464 -9.11 -16.48 -1.61
C PRO A 464 -10.09 -16.16 -0.47
N VAL A 465 -11.01 -17.07 -0.20
CA VAL A 465 -11.95 -16.99 0.93
C VAL A 465 -11.56 -18.05 1.94
N TYR A 466 -10.97 -17.64 3.04
CA TYR A 466 -10.41 -18.52 4.07
C TYR A 466 -11.41 -18.89 5.17
N GLU A 467 -12.50 -18.13 5.31
CA GLU A 467 -13.55 -18.41 6.28
C GLU A 467 -14.19 -19.78 6.00
N SER A 468 -14.52 -20.52 7.06
CA SER A 468 -15.23 -21.80 6.99
C SER A 468 -16.75 -21.58 7.02
N GLY A 469 -17.53 -22.61 6.67
CA GLY A 469 -18.99 -22.60 6.68
C GLY A 469 -19.62 -22.48 5.29
N ASP A 470 -20.94 -22.60 5.28
CA ASP A 470 -21.75 -22.58 4.05
C ASP A 470 -22.12 -21.16 3.61
N GLU A 471 -21.96 -20.17 4.47
CA GLU A 471 -22.16 -18.76 4.18
C GLU A 471 -21.00 -17.93 4.72
N VAL A 472 -20.55 -16.95 3.93
CA VAL A 472 -19.54 -15.97 4.33
C VAL A 472 -20.06 -14.56 4.05
N LYS A 473 -19.87 -13.67 5.01
CA LYS A 473 -20.18 -12.24 4.84
C LYS A 473 -18.97 -11.49 4.37
N PHE A 474 -19.21 -10.54 3.48
CA PHE A 474 -18.21 -9.56 3.01
C PHE A 474 -18.73 -8.16 3.32
N ASP A 475 -17.92 -7.36 3.98
CA ASP A 475 -18.13 -5.93 4.08
C ASP A 475 -17.49 -5.27 2.86
N ILE A 476 -18.28 -4.55 2.09
CA ILE A 476 -17.90 -3.90 0.84
C ILE A 476 -18.09 -2.39 1.01
N PHE A 477 -17.00 -1.65 0.99
CA PHE A 477 -16.99 -0.19 1.11
C PHE A 477 -16.91 0.40 -0.30
N VAL A 478 -17.93 1.13 -0.68
CA VAL A 478 -18.03 1.76 -2.00
C VAL A 478 -17.98 3.26 -1.87
N ASP A 479 -17.04 3.86 -2.57
CA ASP A 479 -16.87 5.29 -2.68
C ASP A 479 -16.89 5.70 -4.16
N ARG A 480 -16.85 6.99 -4.47
CA ARG A 480 -16.95 7.51 -5.84
C ARG A 480 -15.93 6.95 -6.82
N SER A 481 -14.77 6.53 -6.32
CA SER A 481 -13.67 6.03 -7.18
C SER A 481 -12.98 4.78 -6.63
N SER A 482 -13.60 4.07 -5.69
CA SER A 482 -13.00 2.86 -5.11
C SER A 482 -14.03 1.87 -4.60
N VAL A 483 -13.60 0.61 -4.54
CA VAL A 483 -14.31 -0.48 -3.86
C VAL A 483 -13.29 -1.27 -3.03
N GLU A 484 -13.52 -1.35 -1.71
CA GLU A 484 -12.78 -2.22 -0.81
C GLU A 484 -13.70 -3.36 -0.36
N ILE A 485 -13.27 -4.61 -0.56
CA ILE A 485 -14.01 -5.83 -0.18
C ILE A 485 -13.20 -6.54 0.90
N ILE A 486 -13.81 -6.77 2.05
CA ILE A 486 -13.14 -7.39 3.19
C ILE A 486 -14.03 -8.52 3.71
N SER A 487 -13.48 -9.71 3.88
CA SER A 487 -14.23 -10.81 4.50
C SER A 487 -14.52 -10.50 5.97
N ALA A 488 -15.61 -11.02 6.53
CA ALA A 488 -16.12 -10.63 7.85
C ALA A 488 -15.10 -10.83 8.98
N GLU A 489 -14.24 -11.85 8.87
CA GLU A 489 -13.16 -12.07 9.84
C GLU A 489 -11.86 -11.33 9.48
N GLY A 490 -11.83 -10.61 8.35
CA GLY A 490 -10.67 -9.87 7.87
C GLY A 490 -9.56 -10.74 7.31
N LYS A 491 -9.81 -12.03 7.08
CA LYS A 491 -8.81 -12.99 6.58
C LYS A 491 -8.41 -12.72 5.14
N SER A 492 -9.26 -12.01 4.40
CA SER A 492 -9.00 -11.61 3.01
C SER A 492 -9.54 -10.22 2.73
N ALA A 493 -8.81 -9.47 1.93
CA ALA A 493 -9.19 -8.15 1.47
C ALA A 493 -8.86 -7.97 -0.01
N MET A 494 -9.64 -7.14 -0.71
CA MET A 494 -9.44 -6.78 -2.11
C MET A 494 -9.79 -5.31 -2.30
N THR A 495 -8.79 -4.48 -2.56
CA THR A 495 -8.95 -3.04 -2.82
C THR A 495 -8.75 -2.75 -4.29
N MET A 496 -9.66 -1.97 -4.87
CA MET A 496 -9.56 -1.57 -6.27
C MET A 496 -10.11 -0.17 -6.52
N LEU A 497 -9.40 0.59 -7.35
CA LEU A 497 -9.92 1.80 -7.95
C LEU A 497 -10.91 1.45 -9.06
N VAL A 498 -11.97 2.24 -9.15
CA VAL A 498 -12.97 2.24 -10.22
C VAL A 498 -13.30 3.70 -10.57
N PHE A 499 -13.68 3.99 -11.80
CA PHE A 499 -14.00 5.37 -12.22
C PHE A 499 -15.33 5.42 -12.99
N PRO A 500 -16.46 5.03 -12.34
CA PRO A 500 -17.77 5.11 -12.97
C PRO A 500 -18.22 6.57 -13.17
N GLU A 501 -19.09 6.82 -14.11
CA GLU A 501 -19.69 8.15 -14.35
C GLU A 501 -20.55 8.59 -13.15
N SER A 502 -21.23 7.63 -12.52
CA SER A 502 -21.92 7.80 -11.23
C SER A 502 -21.66 6.60 -10.32
N ILE A 503 -21.76 6.78 -9.01
CA ILE A 503 -21.60 5.70 -8.05
C ILE A 503 -22.54 4.53 -8.37
N TYR A 504 -22.15 3.31 -8.04
CA TYR A 504 -23.03 2.15 -8.15
C TYR A 504 -24.15 2.28 -7.10
N ASP A 505 -25.40 2.27 -7.53
CA ASP A 505 -26.57 2.52 -6.69
C ASP A 505 -27.53 1.33 -6.61
N LYS A 506 -27.10 0.18 -7.18
CA LYS A 506 -27.85 -1.06 -7.19
C LYS A 506 -26.95 -2.29 -7.07
N VAL A 507 -27.48 -3.35 -6.45
CA VAL A 507 -26.88 -4.69 -6.46
C VAL A 507 -27.81 -5.66 -7.16
N SER A 508 -27.31 -6.40 -8.14
CA SER A 508 -28.01 -7.55 -8.71
C SER A 508 -27.26 -8.84 -8.46
N SER A 509 -27.98 -9.96 -8.44
CA SER A 509 -27.41 -11.29 -8.18
C SER A 509 -27.96 -12.32 -9.15
N SER A 510 -27.13 -13.32 -9.51
CA SER A 510 -27.56 -14.51 -10.25
C SER A 510 -28.31 -15.55 -9.38
N SER A 511 -28.33 -15.36 -8.08
CA SER A 511 -29.02 -16.16 -7.06
C SER A 511 -29.87 -15.25 -6.15
N SER A 512 -30.41 -15.77 -5.06
CA SER A 512 -31.07 -14.93 -4.05
C SER A 512 -30.06 -13.93 -3.49
N LEU A 513 -30.46 -12.65 -3.43
CA LEU A 513 -29.67 -11.60 -2.80
C LEU A 513 -29.92 -11.61 -1.29
N ASN A 514 -28.86 -11.73 -0.50
CA ASN A 514 -28.88 -11.56 0.94
C ASN A 514 -27.86 -10.46 1.28
N ALA A 515 -28.35 -9.24 1.43
CA ALA A 515 -27.49 -8.08 1.63
C ALA A 515 -28.16 -7.03 2.52
N GLU A 516 -27.31 -6.28 3.22
CA GLU A 516 -27.67 -5.10 4.02
C GLU A 516 -26.79 -3.94 3.60
N VAL A 517 -27.32 -2.73 3.66
CA VAL A 517 -26.60 -1.51 3.32
C VAL A 517 -26.75 -0.46 4.40
N ARG A 518 -25.69 0.34 4.62
CA ARG A 518 -25.73 1.57 5.40
C ARG A 518 -24.99 2.70 4.69
N THR A 519 -25.49 3.91 4.85
CA THR A 519 -24.82 5.11 4.32
C THR A 519 -23.56 5.41 5.13
N LEU A 520 -22.52 5.86 4.47
CA LEU A 520 -21.36 6.48 5.09
C LEU A 520 -21.41 7.98 4.82
N SER A 521 -21.38 8.76 5.91
CA SER A 521 -21.42 10.21 5.82
C SER A 521 -20.06 10.75 5.36
N ARG A 522 -20.10 11.81 4.58
CA ARG A 522 -18.93 12.51 4.07
C ARG A 522 -18.04 13.01 5.19
N ILE A 523 -16.71 12.86 5.04
CA ILE A 523 -15.70 13.26 6.03
C ILE A 523 -15.11 14.66 5.80
N TRP A 524 -15.51 15.36 4.73
CA TRP A 524 -15.02 16.68 4.32
C TRP A 524 -15.92 17.84 4.73
#